data_7186c53212af2f21e9b518059e1f44dc
#
_entry.id   7186c53212af2f21e9b518059e1f44dc
#
_cell.length_a   1.000
_cell.length_b   1.000
_cell.length_c   1.000
_cell.angle_alpha   90.00
_cell.angle_beta   90.00
_cell.angle_gamma   90.00
#
_symmetry.space_group_name_H-M   'P 1'
#
loop_
_entity.id
_entity.type
_entity.pdbx_description
1 polymer ?
#
loop_
_entity_poly.entity_id
_entity_poly.type
_entity_poly.pdbx_seq_one_letter_code
_entity_poly.pdbx_strand_id
1 'polypeptide(L)'
;MSFYTNVHRLGNNILFRGISNDGQRFKDRVEYQPTLYIPTKEKTKFRTLEGKPVGEIQPGNMKECREFIAKYKEVDNFNIYGNDKFEFSFIAEYFPEEHIDYDFSQIRIAYLDIETGSEHGFPDIETANEEVTAITIKLDRKCYVFGRGEFVHDRENIFYFRFDSERALLQKFFEMWDKESPDIVTGWNIETFDIPYLVNRAKRLFDEKK
;
A
#
# COMPACT_ATOMS: atom_id res chain seq x y z
N MET A 1 15.14 -3.73 16.92
CA MET A 1 14.74 -2.41 16.39
C MET A 1 13.37 -2.52 15.76
N SER A 2 12.55 -1.50 15.87
CA SER A 2 11.31 -1.43 15.10
C SER A 2 11.61 -1.00 13.67
N PHE A 3 10.88 -1.54 12.70
CA PHE A 3 10.99 -1.12 11.31
C PHE A 3 9.61 -1.04 10.64
N TYR A 4 9.48 -0.15 9.68
CA TYR A 4 8.25 -0.06 8.89
C TYR A 4 8.26 -1.08 7.74
N THR A 5 7.09 -1.62 7.41
CA THR A 5 6.90 -2.51 6.25
C THR A 5 6.13 -1.84 5.12
N ASN A 6 5.35 -0.80 5.43
CA ASN A 6 4.67 0.02 4.44
C ASN A 6 4.37 1.41 4.99
N VAL A 7 4.47 2.42 4.14
CA VAL A 7 4.04 3.81 4.39
C VAL A 7 3.27 4.28 3.17
N HIS A 8 2.04 4.71 3.36
CA HIS A 8 1.15 5.13 2.29
C HIS A 8 0.37 6.39 2.67
N ARG A 9 0.24 7.32 1.72
CA ARG A 9 -0.52 8.53 1.91
C ARG A 9 -1.98 8.37 1.51
N LEU A 10 -2.89 8.71 2.43
CA LEU A 10 -4.33 8.76 2.19
C LEU A 10 -4.87 10.15 2.58
N GLY A 11 -5.07 11.02 1.59
CA GLY A 11 -5.46 12.42 1.84
C GLY A 11 -4.39 13.19 2.63
N ASN A 12 -4.74 13.67 3.83
CA ASN A 12 -3.83 14.34 4.77
C ASN A 12 -3.28 13.40 5.86
N ASN A 13 -3.51 12.10 5.72
CA ASN A 13 -2.99 11.11 6.66
C ASN A 13 -1.91 10.26 6.03
N ILE A 14 -0.98 9.84 6.84
CA ILE A 14 -0.08 8.73 6.54
C ILE A 14 -0.62 7.48 7.24
N LEU A 15 -0.83 6.45 6.45
CA LEU A 15 -1.08 5.09 6.93
C LEU A 15 0.25 4.38 6.94
N PHE A 16 0.66 3.84 8.07
CA PHE A 16 1.90 3.09 8.13
C PHE A 16 1.75 1.83 8.98
N ARG A 17 2.55 0.87 8.67
CA ARG A 17 2.60 -0.42 9.35
C ARG A 17 4.04 -0.85 9.49
N GLY A 18 4.28 -1.68 10.46
CA GLY A 18 5.63 -2.15 10.75
C GLY A 18 5.65 -3.27 11.77
N ILE A 19 6.84 -3.56 12.23
CA ILE A 19 7.12 -4.57 13.23
C ILE A 19 7.94 -3.92 14.35
N SER A 20 7.47 -4.07 15.58
CA SER A 20 8.11 -3.53 16.78
C SER A 20 9.28 -4.40 17.22
N ASN A 21 10.08 -3.90 18.19
CA ASN A 21 11.25 -4.60 18.69
C ASN A 21 10.97 -5.99 19.29
N ASP A 22 9.76 -6.21 19.77
CA ASP A 22 9.27 -7.48 20.31
C ASP A 22 8.61 -8.39 19.27
N GLY A 23 8.69 -8.01 17.98
CA GLY A 23 8.14 -8.77 16.86
C GLY A 23 6.63 -8.60 16.64
N GLN A 24 6.00 -7.67 17.37
CA GLN A 24 4.56 -7.42 17.19
C GLN A 24 4.30 -6.53 15.98
N ARG A 25 3.27 -6.88 15.21
CA ARG A 25 2.82 -6.08 14.06
C ARG A 25 1.96 -4.93 14.54
N PHE A 26 2.24 -3.74 14.01
CA PHE A 26 1.41 -2.57 14.23
C PHE A 26 0.93 -1.98 12.91
N LYS A 27 -0.19 -1.30 12.97
CA LYS A 27 -0.72 -0.42 11.91
C LYS A 27 -1.26 0.84 12.57
N ASP A 28 -0.95 1.98 11.97
CA ASP A 28 -1.35 3.26 12.53
C ASP A 28 -1.73 4.26 11.42
N ARG A 29 -2.43 5.31 11.82
CA ARG A 29 -2.86 6.40 10.97
C ARG A 29 -2.57 7.72 11.66
N VAL A 30 -1.74 8.54 11.04
CA VAL A 30 -1.28 9.82 11.57
C VAL A 30 -1.67 10.94 10.62
N GLU A 31 -2.25 12.02 11.15
CA GLU A 31 -2.35 13.28 10.43
C GLU A 31 -0.94 13.90 10.40
N TYR A 32 -0.43 14.15 9.19
CA TYR A 32 0.95 14.53 9.00
C TYR A 32 1.08 15.95 8.48
N GLN A 33 1.95 16.73 9.14
CA GLN A 33 2.32 18.09 8.78
C GLN A 33 3.77 18.13 8.33
N PRO A 34 4.03 18.08 7.00
CA PRO A 34 5.39 18.04 6.47
C PRO A 34 6.20 19.29 6.79
N THR A 35 7.48 19.10 7.08
CA THR A 35 8.45 20.18 7.15
C THR A 35 9.01 20.47 5.76
N LEU A 36 8.95 21.73 5.35
CA LEU A 36 9.60 22.28 4.17
C LEU A 36 10.72 23.23 4.60
N TYR A 37 11.57 23.61 3.67
CA TYR A 37 12.69 24.49 3.92
C TYR A 37 12.71 25.65 2.93
N ILE A 38 12.99 26.84 3.41
CA ILE A 38 13.10 28.06 2.61
C ILE A 38 14.45 28.77 2.87
N PRO A 39 14.98 29.54 1.93
CA PRO A 39 16.19 30.34 2.15
C PRO A 39 16.04 31.23 3.38
N THR A 40 17.06 31.27 4.23
CA THR A 40 17.09 32.10 5.43
C THR A 40 18.42 32.82 5.61
N LYS A 41 18.40 33.99 6.26
CA LYS A 41 19.61 34.70 6.72
C LYS A 41 19.97 34.37 8.17
N GLU A 42 19.08 33.65 8.85
CA GLU A 42 19.29 33.26 10.24
C GLU A 42 20.31 32.11 10.35
N LYS A 43 20.92 32.01 11.53
CA LYS A 43 21.84 30.90 11.82
C LYS A 43 21.05 29.60 11.95
N THR A 44 21.30 28.66 11.07
CA THR A 44 20.64 27.35 11.02
C THR A 44 21.64 26.22 10.79
N LYS A 45 21.28 25.01 11.22
CA LYS A 45 22.02 23.79 10.91
C LYS A 45 21.71 23.23 9.52
N PHE A 46 20.56 23.61 8.96
CA PHE A 46 20.11 23.09 7.67
C PHE A 46 20.71 23.86 6.48
N ARG A 47 21.09 23.11 5.46
CA ARG A 47 21.69 23.66 4.25
C ARG A 47 21.20 22.93 3.01
N THR A 48 21.14 23.64 1.89
CA THR A 48 20.97 23.00 0.58
C THR A 48 22.19 22.15 0.22
N LEU A 49 22.08 21.37 -0.84
CA LEU A 49 23.23 20.60 -1.38
C LEU A 49 24.40 21.50 -1.79
N GLU A 50 24.12 22.76 -2.17
CA GLU A 50 25.14 23.76 -2.50
C GLU A 50 25.66 24.53 -1.27
N GLY A 51 25.24 24.13 -0.06
CA GLY A 51 25.70 24.71 1.21
C GLY A 51 25.01 26.01 1.63
N LYS A 52 23.95 26.47 0.93
CA LYS A 52 23.19 27.67 1.29
C LYS A 52 22.32 27.43 2.53
N PRO A 53 22.22 28.37 3.48
CA PRO A 53 21.40 28.20 4.67
C PRO A 53 19.91 28.21 4.34
N VAL A 54 19.17 27.26 4.95
CA VAL A 54 17.71 27.17 4.85
C VAL A 54 17.10 27.03 6.24
N GLY A 55 15.91 27.57 6.43
CA GLY A 55 15.11 27.47 7.66
C GLY A 55 13.88 26.59 7.45
N GLU A 56 13.47 25.91 8.51
CA GLU A 56 12.27 25.08 8.53
C GLU A 56 11.00 25.96 8.45
N ILE A 57 9.99 25.43 7.76
CA ILE A 57 8.65 25.99 7.69
C ILE A 57 7.63 24.87 7.66
N GLN A 58 6.54 25.03 8.37
CA GLN A 58 5.40 24.09 8.35
C GLN A 58 4.15 24.85 7.89
N PRO A 59 3.84 24.89 6.59
CA PRO A 59 2.67 25.59 6.06
C PRO A 59 1.34 25.02 6.52
N GLY A 60 1.34 23.81 7.06
CA GLY A 60 0.17 23.09 7.54
C GLY A 60 0.19 21.62 7.12
N ASN A 61 -0.98 21.05 6.82
CA ASN A 61 -1.09 19.65 6.39
C ASN A 61 -0.56 19.44 4.96
N MET A 62 -0.54 18.18 4.49
CA MET A 62 0.03 17.83 3.18
C MET A 62 -0.63 18.55 1.99
N LYS A 63 -1.92 18.90 2.08
CA LYS A 63 -2.60 19.66 1.03
C LYS A 63 -2.11 21.11 1.05
N GLU A 64 -2.07 21.73 2.21
CA GLU A 64 -1.60 23.12 2.40
C GLU A 64 -0.13 23.28 2.02
N CYS A 65 0.71 22.28 2.30
CA CYS A 65 2.11 22.24 1.84
C CYS A 65 2.20 22.24 0.31
N ARG A 66 1.37 21.47 -0.41
CA ARG A 66 1.35 21.49 -1.88
C ARG A 66 0.85 22.79 -2.44
N GLU A 67 -0.19 23.36 -1.85
CA GLU A 67 -0.71 24.68 -2.23
C GLU A 67 0.37 25.76 -2.03
N PHE A 68 1.09 25.68 -0.92
CA PHE A 68 2.23 26.56 -0.66
C PHE A 68 3.34 26.42 -1.71
N ILE A 69 3.76 25.19 -2.02
CA ILE A 69 4.76 24.93 -3.08
C ILE A 69 4.27 25.48 -4.42
N ALA A 70 3.03 25.17 -4.81
CA ALA A 70 2.46 25.64 -6.06
C ALA A 70 2.39 27.17 -6.16
N LYS A 71 1.98 27.83 -5.07
CA LYS A 71 1.87 29.31 -4.98
C LYS A 71 3.18 30.02 -5.21
N TYR A 72 4.28 29.47 -4.71
CA TYR A 72 5.60 30.12 -4.74
C TYR A 72 6.55 29.54 -5.80
N LYS A 73 6.10 28.58 -6.59
CA LYS A 73 6.92 27.90 -7.61
C LYS A 73 7.54 28.83 -8.64
N GLU A 74 6.82 29.90 -9.00
CA GLU A 74 7.23 30.86 -10.04
C GLU A 74 7.75 32.17 -9.47
N VAL A 75 7.97 32.25 -8.16
CA VAL A 75 8.52 33.45 -7.52
C VAL A 75 10.03 33.47 -7.64
N ASP A 76 10.57 34.45 -8.35
CA ASP A 76 12.01 34.59 -8.55
C ASP A 76 12.75 34.65 -7.21
N ASN A 77 13.85 33.91 -7.13
CA ASN A 77 14.74 33.84 -5.97
C ASN A 77 14.09 33.29 -4.67
N PHE A 78 12.89 32.70 -4.75
CA PHE A 78 12.23 32.04 -3.64
C PHE A 78 12.10 30.55 -3.90
N ASN A 79 13.13 29.81 -3.52
CA ASN A 79 13.16 28.36 -3.69
C ASN A 79 12.57 27.69 -2.41
N ILE A 80 11.72 26.70 -2.62
CA ILE A 80 11.23 25.82 -1.56
C ILE A 80 11.94 24.50 -1.71
N TYR A 81 12.52 24.02 -0.61
CA TYR A 81 13.21 22.75 -0.53
C TYR A 81 12.43 21.78 0.36
N GLY A 82 12.65 20.52 0.19
CA GLY A 82 11.97 19.43 0.87
C GLY A 82 11.47 18.39 -0.13
N ASN A 83 10.92 17.31 0.37
CA ASN A 83 10.38 16.24 -0.49
C ASN A 83 8.88 16.43 -0.63
N ASP A 84 8.37 16.53 -1.85
CA ASP A 84 6.93 16.61 -2.17
C ASP A 84 6.24 15.23 -2.12
N LYS A 85 7.03 14.16 -2.12
CA LYS A 85 6.58 12.80 -1.76
C LYS A 85 6.63 12.67 -0.24
N PHE A 86 5.57 13.08 0.40
CA PHE A 86 5.50 13.22 1.86
C PHE A 86 5.67 11.93 2.64
N GLU A 87 5.48 10.78 1.99
CA GLU A 87 5.81 9.47 2.55
C GLU A 87 7.29 9.38 2.95
N PHE A 88 8.21 9.91 2.10
CA PHE A 88 9.64 9.90 2.41
C PHE A 88 10.00 10.91 3.50
N SER A 89 9.36 12.09 3.53
CA SER A 89 9.54 13.04 4.62
C SER A 89 9.11 12.42 5.96
N PHE A 90 7.95 11.77 5.97
CA PHE A 90 7.47 11.05 7.14
C PHE A 90 8.45 9.97 7.60
N ILE A 91 8.96 9.14 6.68
CA ILE A 91 9.94 8.10 7.02
C ILE A 91 11.18 8.72 7.65
N ALA A 92 11.71 9.79 7.08
CA ALA A 92 12.92 10.45 7.60
C ALA A 92 12.71 11.09 8.99
N GLU A 93 11.50 11.53 9.30
CA GLU A 93 11.17 12.15 10.58
C GLU A 93 10.80 11.12 11.66
N TYR A 94 10.06 10.06 11.30
CA TYR A 94 9.58 9.04 12.24
C TYR A 94 10.59 7.92 12.49
N PHE A 95 11.47 7.68 11.52
CA PHE A 95 12.53 6.67 11.60
C PHE A 95 13.89 7.33 11.31
N PRO A 96 14.36 8.21 12.22
CA PRO A 96 15.53 9.07 11.97
C PRO A 96 16.87 8.33 12.06
N GLU A 97 16.88 7.03 12.29
CA GLU A 97 18.08 6.23 12.35
C GLU A 97 18.75 6.14 10.98
N GLU A 98 20.09 6.32 10.93
CA GLU A 98 20.85 6.24 9.68
C GLU A 98 20.77 4.86 9.02
N HIS A 99 20.51 3.82 9.82
CA HIS A 99 20.36 2.45 9.34
C HIS A 99 19.20 1.76 10.05
N ILE A 100 18.28 1.24 9.27
CA ILE A 100 17.17 0.42 9.76
C ILE A 100 17.46 -1.04 9.43
N ASP A 101 17.65 -1.86 10.46
CA ASP A 101 17.82 -3.29 10.30
C ASP A 101 16.47 -3.95 10.07
N TYR A 102 16.21 -4.36 8.82
CA TYR A 102 15.02 -5.11 8.45
C TYR A 102 15.24 -6.61 8.69
N ASP A 103 14.43 -7.19 9.56
CA ASP A 103 14.38 -8.64 9.70
C ASP A 103 13.43 -9.25 8.64
N PHE A 104 13.99 -9.66 7.52
CA PHE A 104 13.25 -10.25 6.42
C PHE A 104 12.50 -11.53 6.79
N SER A 105 12.91 -12.24 7.85
CA SER A 105 12.22 -13.44 8.32
C SER A 105 10.83 -13.13 8.87
N GLN A 106 10.60 -11.90 9.30
CA GLN A 106 9.33 -11.42 9.82
C GLN A 106 8.42 -10.80 8.74
N ILE A 107 8.95 -10.51 7.55
CA ILE A 107 8.18 -9.92 6.46
C ILE A 107 7.38 -11.01 5.76
N ARG A 108 6.05 -10.86 5.73
CA ARG A 108 5.15 -11.82 5.10
C ARG A 108 4.87 -11.42 3.66
N ILE A 109 5.30 -12.26 2.73
CA ILE A 109 5.11 -12.05 1.28
C ILE A 109 4.01 -12.98 0.78
N ALA A 110 2.97 -12.40 0.20
CA ALA A 110 1.90 -13.13 -0.47
C ALA A 110 2.06 -13.07 -1.99
N TYR A 111 1.93 -14.21 -2.66
CA TYR A 111 1.83 -14.30 -4.12
C TYR A 111 0.35 -14.52 -4.46
N LEU A 112 -0.20 -13.61 -5.24
CA LEU A 112 -1.61 -13.60 -5.63
C LEU A 112 -1.76 -13.84 -7.13
N ASP A 113 -2.80 -14.58 -7.50
CA ASP A 113 -3.23 -14.81 -8.87
C ASP A 113 -4.73 -15.08 -8.89
N ILE A 114 -5.43 -14.62 -9.95
CA ILE A 114 -6.86 -14.84 -10.12
C ILE A 114 -7.18 -15.49 -11.48
N GLU A 115 -8.25 -16.26 -11.51
CA GLU A 115 -8.85 -16.78 -12.72
C GLU A 115 -10.26 -16.22 -12.88
N THR A 116 -10.60 -15.81 -14.08
CA THR A 116 -11.92 -15.26 -14.40
C THR A 116 -12.62 -16.08 -15.50
N GLY A 117 -13.92 -15.96 -15.59
CA GLY A 117 -14.66 -16.36 -16.78
C GLY A 117 -14.20 -15.56 -17.99
N SER A 118 -14.55 -16.06 -19.18
CA SER A 118 -14.25 -15.40 -20.45
C SER A 118 -15.42 -15.56 -21.45
N GLU A 119 -16.64 -15.63 -20.93
CA GLU A 119 -17.82 -15.87 -21.77
C GLU A 119 -18.05 -14.75 -22.81
N HIS A 120 -17.64 -13.53 -22.47
CA HIS A 120 -17.78 -12.34 -23.32
C HIS A 120 -16.43 -11.82 -23.85
N GLY A 121 -15.39 -12.65 -23.85
CA GLY A 121 -14.04 -12.31 -24.29
C GLY A 121 -13.08 -12.06 -23.14
N PHE A 122 -12.00 -11.29 -23.39
CA PHE A 122 -11.05 -10.95 -22.34
C PHE A 122 -11.69 -10.04 -21.30
N PRO A 123 -11.56 -10.34 -20.01
CA PRO A 123 -12.23 -9.58 -18.95
C PRO A 123 -11.75 -8.14 -18.89
N ASP A 124 -12.71 -7.21 -18.91
CA ASP A 124 -12.46 -5.79 -18.78
C ASP A 124 -12.40 -5.40 -17.30
N ILE A 125 -11.33 -4.70 -16.92
CA ILE A 125 -11.03 -4.38 -15.51
C ILE A 125 -12.04 -3.38 -14.94
N GLU A 126 -12.46 -2.39 -15.73
CA GLU A 126 -13.33 -1.31 -15.25
C GLU A 126 -14.75 -1.81 -14.99
N THR A 127 -15.29 -2.59 -15.92
CA THR A 127 -16.62 -3.16 -15.79
C THR A 127 -16.67 -4.39 -14.89
N ALA A 128 -15.58 -5.15 -14.83
CA ALA A 128 -15.44 -6.41 -14.10
C ALA A 128 -16.67 -7.31 -14.24
N ASN A 129 -17.08 -7.56 -15.49
CA ASN A 129 -18.34 -8.23 -15.83
C ASN A 129 -18.25 -9.76 -15.72
N GLU A 130 -17.06 -10.33 -15.91
CA GLU A 130 -16.84 -11.77 -15.81
C GLU A 130 -16.70 -12.22 -14.36
N GLU A 131 -17.13 -13.45 -14.10
CA GLU A 131 -17.04 -14.05 -12.78
C GLU A 131 -15.58 -14.38 -12.40
N VAL A 132 -15.19 -14.13 -11.16
CA VAL A 132 -13.96 -14.69 -10.60
C VAL A 132 -14.21 -16.14 -10.25
N THR A 133 -13.54 -17.06 -10.96
CA THR A 133 -13.72 -18.50 -10.84
C THR A 133 -12.75 -19.13 -9.87
N ALA A 134 -11.55 -18.55 -9.72
CA ALA A 134 -10.59 -18.97 -8.70
C ALA A 134 -9.73 -17.80 -8.23
N ILE A 135 -9.27 -17.88 -6.98
CA ILE A 135 -8.24 -17.02 -6.41
C ILE A 135 -7.20 -17.92 -5.76
N THR A 136 -5.95 -17.73 -6.10
CA THR A 136 -4.83 -18.42 -5.49
C THR A 136 -3.98 -17.44 -4.71
N ILE A 137 -3.71 -17.74 -3.44
CA ILE A 137 -2.77 -16.97 -2.62
C ILE A 137 -1.78 -17.91 -1.95
N LYS A 138 -0.48 -17.72 -2.24
CA LYS A 138 0.60 -18.43 -1.56
C LYS A 138 1.20 -17.55 -0.49
N LEU A 139 1.18 -18.01 0.74
CA LEU A 139 1.69 -17.31 1.92
C LEU A 139 2.38 -18.33 2.85
N ASP A 140 3.58 -18.01 3.33
CA ASP A 140 4.32 -18.84 4.31
C ASP A 140 4.43 -20.32 3.90
N ARG A 141 4.78 -20.60 2.64
CA ARG A 141 4.89 -21.93 2.00
C ARG A 141 3.56 -22.67 1.83
N LYS A 142 2.43 -22.11 2.27
CA LYS A 142 1.09 -22.64 2.07
C LYS A 142 0.46 -21.98 0.85
N CYS A 143 -0.28 -22.75 0.09
CA CYS A 143 -1.04 -22.27 -1.06
C CYS A 143 -2.53 -22.45 -0.76
N TYR A 144 -3.25 -21.37 -0.66
CA TYR A 144 -4.70 -21.36 -0.47
C TYR A 144 -5.37 -21.06 -1.80
N VAL A 145 -6.26 -21.94 -2.21
CA VAL A 145 -7.00 -21.83 -3.46
C VAL A 145 -8.49 -21.77 -3.16
N PHE A 146 -9.12 -20.68 -3.54
CA PHE A 146 -10.56 -20.46 -3.45
C PHE A 146 -11.14 -20.67 -4.85
N GLY A 147 -11.99 -21.67 -5.06
CA GLY A 147 -12.45 -22.02 -6.39
C GLY A 147 -13.92 -22.45 -6.45
N ARG A 148 -14.47 -22.39 -7.68
CA ARG A 148 -15.85 -22.77 -7.98
C ARG A 148 -16.00 -24.21 -8.44
N GLY A 149 -14.95 -24.80 -9.00
CA GLY A 149 -14.95 -26.14 -9.58
C GLY A 149 -14.50 -27.23 -8.62
N GLU A 150 -14.48 -28.46 -9.13
CA GLU A 150 -13.83 -29.58 -8.48
C GLU A 150 -12.32 -29.50 -8.71
N PHE A 151 -11.55 -29.72 -7.65
CA PHE A 151 -10.10 -29.77 -7.74
C PHE A 151 -9.58 -30.87 -6.83
N VAL A 152 -8.85 -31.81 -7.40
CA VAL A 152 -8.24 -32.93 -6.68
C VAL A 152 -6.74 -32.82 -6.77
N HIS A 153 -6.04 -32.90 -5.67
CA HIS A 153 -4.58 -32.86 -5.59
C HIS A 153 -4.06 -33.73 -4.44
N ASP A 154 -2.77 -34.03 -4.48
CA ASP A 154 -2.04 -34.84 -3.50
C ASP A 154 -0.97 -34.06 -2.71
N ARG A 155 -0.90 -32.72 -2.90
CA ARG A 155 0.11 -31.86 -2.26
C ARG A 155 -0.36 -31.38 -0.88
N GLU A 156 0.42 -31.66 0.15
CA GLU A 156 0.10 -31.32 1.54
C GLU A 156 0.05 -29.81 1.85
N ASN A 157 0.75 -29.00 1.04
CA ASN A 157 0.83 -27.56 1.23
C ASN A 157 -0.23 -26.78 0.45
N ILE A 158 -1.14 -27.42 -0.25
CA ILE A 158 -2.27 -26.81 -0.96
C ILE A 158 -3.54 -27.01 -0.15
N PHE A 159 -4.28 -25.96 0.08
CA PHE A 159 -5.56 -25.95 0.76
C PHE A 159 -6.62 -25.41 -0.19
N TYR A 160 -7.43 -26.31 -0.74
CA TYR A 160 -8.49 -25.95 -1.65
C TYR A 160 -9.82 -25.77 -0.92
N PHE A 161 -10.48 -24.63 -1.16
CA PHE A 161 -11.80 -24.30 -0.66
C PHE A 161 -12.76 -24.14 -1.82
N ARG A 162 -13.75 -25.03 -1.90
CA ARG A 162 -14.78 -24.99 -2.91
C ARG A 162 -15.96 -24.14 -2.45
N PHE A 163 -16.51 -23.35 -3.37
CA PHE A 163 -17.66 -22.49 -3.16
C PHE A 163 -18.72 -22.68 -4.26
N ASP A 164 -20.00 -22.65 -3.87
CA ASP A 164 -21.12 -22.76 -4.80
C ASP A 164 -21.49 -21.40 -5.43
N SER A 165 -20.97 -20.29 -4.90
CA SER A 165 -21.18 -18.96 -5.46
C SER A 165 -19.89 -18.11 -5.40
N GLU A 166 -19.71 -17.26 -6.41
CA GLU A 166 -18.61 -16.29 -6.43
C GLU A 166 -18.64 -15.36 -5.21
N ARG A 167 -19.84 -14.93 -4.81
CA ARG A 167 -20.01 -14.07 -3.63
C ARG A 167 -19.42 -14.71 -2.36
N ALA A 168 -19.68 -16.00 -2.14
CA ALA A 168 -19.12 -16.73 -1.00
C ALA A 168 -17.59 -16.92 -1.12
N LEU A 169 -17.09 -17.15 -2.35
CA LEU A 169 -15.66 -17.23 -2.63
C LEU A 169 -14.96 -15.92 -2.28
N LEU A 170 -15.43 -14.79 -2.82
CA LEU A 170 -14.85 -13.48 -2.56
C LEU A 170 -14.94 -13.08 -1.09
N GLN A 171 -16.08 -13.34 -0.44
CA GLN A 171 -16.22 -13.06 0.99
C GLN A 171 -15.18 -13.82 1.81
N LYS A 172 -15.02 -15.12 1.55
CA LYS A 172 -14.05 -15.95 2.27
C LYS A 172 -12.60 -15.53 2.00
N PHE A 173 -12.29 -15.17 0.77
CA PHE A 173 -10.99 -14.62 0.42
C PHE A 173 -10.69 -13.33 1.20
N PHE A 174 -11.62 -12.37 1.25
CA PHE A 174 -11.43 -11.12 1.98
C PHE A 174 -11.34 -11.32 3.51
N GLU A 175 -12.08 -12.26 4.07
CA GLU A 175 -11.94 -12.63 5.50
C GLU A 175 -10.52 -13.14 5.79
N MET A 176 -9.98 -14.00 4.91
CA MET A 176 -8.61 -14.49 5.05
C MET A 176 -7.59 -13.37 4.83
N TRP A 177 -7.79 -12.52 3.83
CA TRP A 177 -6.94 -11.37 3.55
C TRP A 177 -6.81 -10.44 4.76
N ASP A 178 -7.93 -10.08 5.38
CA ASP A 178 -7.94 -9.21 6.56
C ASP A 178 -7.20 -9.85 7.75
N LYS A 179 -7.43 -11.14 7.97
CA LYS A 179 -6.77 -11.91 9.02
C LYS A 179 -5.27 -12.03 8.82
N GLU A 180 -4.85 -12.42 7.63
CA GLU A 180 -3.44 -12.70 7.32
C GLU A 180 -2.63 -11.41 7.10
N SER A 181 -3.25 -10.40 6.49
CA SER A 181 -2.70 -9.04 6.33
C SER A 181 -1.22 -9.02 5.92
N PRO A 182 -0.85 -9.56 4.73
CA PRO A 182 0.55 -9.65 4.30
C PRO A 182 1.20 -8.28 4.19
N ASP A 183 2.51 -8.22 4.34
CA ASP A 183 3.28 -6.97 4.23
C ASP A 183 3.55 -6.60 2.77
N ILE A 184 3.84 -7.61 1.96
CA ILE A 184 4.11 -7.47 0.53
C ILE A 184 3.17 -8.41 -0.22
N VAL A 185 2.56 -7.89 -1.28
CA VAL A 185 1.79 -8.69 -2.23
C VAL A 185 2.46 -8.60 -3.58
N THR A 186 2.69 -9.73 -4.21
CA THR A 186 3.33 -9.84 -5.51
C THR A 186 2.65 -10.90 -6.38
N GLY A 187 2.84 -10.83 -7.67
CA GLY A 187 2.31 -11.74 -8.68
C GLY A 187 2.60 -11.20 -10.07
N TRP A 188 2.23 -11.96 -11.09
CA TRP A 188 2.35 -11.48 -12.45
C TRP A 188 1.23 -10.48 -12.73
N ASN A 189 1.60 -9.25 -13.08
CA ASN A 189 0.66 -8.19 -13.50
C ASN A 189 -0.41 -7.78 -12.46
N ILE A 190 -0.23 -8.09 -11.19
CA ILE A 190 -1.27 -7.89 -10.15
C ILE A 190 -1.70 -6.43 -9.97
N GLU A 191 -0.80 -5.47 -10.19
CA GLU A 191 -1.12 -4.03 -10.02
C GLU A 191 -2.02 -3.52 -11.14
N THR A 192 -1.93 -4.12 -12.33
CA THR A 192 -2.66 -3.67 -13.51
C THR A 192 -3.84 -4.55 -13.86
N PHE A 193 -3.96 -5.76 -13.30
CA PHE A 193 -5.08 -6.65 -13.56
C PHE A 193 -5.72 -7.20 -12.28
N ASP A 194 -5.08 -8.11 -11.55
CA ASP A 194 -5.72 -8.90 -10.49
C ASP A 194 -6.35 -8.04 -9.38
N ILE A 195 -5.56 -7.13 -8.81
CA ILE A 195 -6.05 -6.29 -7.70
C ILE A 195 -7.14 -5.33 -8.16
N PRO A 196 -6.98 -4.55 -9.26
CA PRO A 196 -8.05 -3.70 -9.76
C PRO A 196 -9.31 -4.49 -10.13
N TYR A 197 -9.15 -5.65 -10.75
CA TYR A 197 -10.29 -6.51 -11.11
C TYR A 197 -11.06 -6.99 -9.88
N LEU A 198 -10.36 -7.53 -8.89
CA LEU A 198 -10.96 -7.98 -7.62
C LEU A 198 -11.70 -6.84 -6.91
N VAL A 199 -11.12 -5.65 -6.87
CA VAL A 199 -11.75 -4.48 -6.23
C VAL A 199 -13.02 -4.07 -6.97
N ASN A 200 -12.99 -3.99 -8.30
CA ASN A 200 -14.15 -3.59 -9.09
C ASN A 200 -15.23 -4.68 -9.09
N ARG A 201 -14.83 -5.95 -9.15
CA ARG A 201 -15.77 -7.07 -9.03
C ARG A 201 -16.45 -7.13 -7.67
N ALA A 202 -15.70 -6.90 -6.60
CA ALA A 202 -16.24 -6.82 -5.25
C ALA A 202 -17.26 -5.68 -5.11
N LYS A 203 -16.94 -4.48 -5.61
CA LYS A 203 -17.88 -3.35 -5.63
C LYS A 203 -19.17 -3.75 -6.35
N ARG A 204 -19.06 -4.32 -7.54
CA ARG A 204 -20.21 -4.75 -8.33
C ARG A 204 -21.08 -5.75 -7.56
N LEU A 205 -20.50 -6.74 -6.89
CA LEU A 205 -21.25 -7.79 -6.21
C LEU A 205 -21.76 -7.39 -4.81
N PHE A 206 -21.05 -6.54 -4.10
CA PHE A 206 -21.38 -6.21 -2.72
C PHE A 206 -22.11 -4.86 -2.57
N ASP A 207 -21.91 -3.90 -3.49
CA ASP A 207 -22.58 -2.59 -3.47
C ASP A 207 -23.94 -2.58 -4.17
N GLU A 208 -24.33 -3.64 -4.90
CA GLU A 208 -25.64 -3.77 -5.56
C GLU A 208 -26.82 -3.92 -4.57
N LYS A 209 -26.74 -3.29 -3.40
CA LYS A 209 -27.89 -3.08 -2.50
C LYS A 209 -28.26 -1.59 -2.49
N LYS A 210 -28.73 -1.10 -3.63
CA LYS A 210 -29.57 0.12 -3.67
C LYS A 210 -30.69 -0.04 -4.69
#